data_31181fb2a750c6a9857acd60d69d1b31
#
_entry.id   31181fb2a750c6a9857acd60d69d1b31
#
_cell.length_a   1.000
_cell.length_b   1.000
_cell.length_c   1.000
_cell.angle_alpha   90.00
_cell.angle_beta   90.00
_cell.angle_gamma   90.00
#
_symmetry.space_group_name_H-M   'P 1'
#
loop_
_entity.id
_entity.type
_entity.pdbx_description
1 polymer ?
#
loop_
_entity_poly.entity_id
_entity_poly.type
_entity_poly.pdbx_seq_one_letter_code
_entity_poly.pdbx_strand_id
1 'polypeptide(L)'
;MSQKNTNIFTISKLNKMSAIIFKRSLRVAAVCCMLLCILGSCKKLALATASQSDIEKYFAENVLNRTFVVDFASNNGTDITSQYTGCDFVLTNTTSYYNGTMTGTKNGVTYSGTWSTNSDYSKLVINLTTPTIPTEFIFLNGDWKFTKKDVPVLKLAPYASSEPKILYMRRL
;
A
#
# COMPACT_ATOMS: atom_id res chain seq x y z
N MET A 1 39.77 6.86 75.42
CA MET A 1 39.31 5.81 74.48
C MET A 1 37.83 6.02 74.12
N SER A 2 37.47 6.95 73.25
CA SER A 2 36.09 7.05 72.80
C SER A 2 35.91 8.00 71.60
N GLN A 3 36.50 7.72 70.42
CA GLN A 3 36.22 8.49 69.19
C GLN A 3 36.06 7.63 67.92
N LYS A 4 36.08 6.30 68.04
CA LYS A 4 36.07 5.40 66.88
C LYS A 4 34.68 4.92 66.45
N ASN A 5 33.63 5.08 67.28
CA ASN A 5 32.30 4.53 66.96
C ASN A 5 31.34 5.48 66.23
N THR A 6 31.59 6.78 66.23
CA THR A 6 30.67 7.78 65.61
C THR A 6 30.77 7.79 64.08
N ASN A 7 31.97 7.54 63.52
CA ASN A 7 32.17 7.60 62.06
C ASN A 7 31.60 6.41 61.29
N ILE A 8 31.50 5.23 61.91
CA ILE A 8 30.99 4.02 61.25
C ILE A 8 29.45 4.12 61.05
N PHE A 9 28.76 4.73 62.02
CA PHE A 9 27.29 4.89 61.95
C PHE A 9 26.84 5.89 60.89
N THR A 10 27.60 6.93 60.65
CA THR A 10 27.32 7.97 59.63
C THR A 10 27.55 7.46 58.23
N ILE A 11 28.58 6.66 57.96
CA ILE A 11 28.90 6.09 56.64
C ILE A 11 27.84 5.03 56.24
N SER A 12 27.34 4.21 57.18
CA SER A 12 26.32 3.20 56.88
C SER A 12 24.96 3.84 56.54
N LYS A 13 24.66 4.97 57.11
CA LYS A 13 23.41 5.72 56.83
C LYS A 13 23.44 6.42 55.47
N LEU A 14 24.63 6.97 55.07
CA LEU A 14 24.82 7.57 53.75
C LEU A 14 24.73 6.51 52.62
N ASN A 15 25.32 5.33 52.80
CA ASN A 15 25.25 4.27 51.81
C ASN A 15 23.83 3.70 51.64
N LYS A 16 23.04 3.62 52.69
CA LYS A 16 21.62 3.21 52.58
C LYS A 16 20.76 4.28 51.86
N MET A 17 20.97 5.56 52.07
CA MET A 17 20.26 6.62 51.38
C MET A 17 20.58 6.66 49.89
N SER A 18 21.86 6.55 49.52
CA SER A 18 22.28 6.52 48.09
C SER A 18 21.71 5.30 47.34
N ALA A 19 21.65 4.13 47.97
CA ALA A 19 21.05 2.91 47.38
C ALA A 19 19.52 3.06 47.18
N ILE A 20 18.81 3.77 48.03
CA ILE A 20 17.35 4.01 47.89
C ILE A 20 17.08 5.00 46.75
N ILE A 21 17.88 6.06 46.64
CA ILE A 21 17.76 7.07 45.57
C ILE A 21 18.07 6.42 44.21
N PHE A 22 19.12 5.60 44.14
CA PHE A 22 19.47 4.89 42.90
C PHE A 22 18.40 3.92 42.44
N LYS A 23 17.78 3.14 43.35
CA LYS A 23 16.66 2.23 43.03
C LYS A 23 15.42 2.97 42.57
N ARG A 24 15.12 4.16 43.10
CA ARG A 24 13.99 5.00 42.69
C ARG A 24 14.23 5.58 41.29
N SER A 25 15.43 6.10 41.02
CA SER A 25 15.81 6.63 39.72
C SER A 25 15.74 5.57 38.62
N LEU A 26 16.20 4.34 38.89
CA LEU A 26 16.14 3.23 37.94
C LEU A 26 14.71 2.82 37.60
N ARG A 27 13.79 2.86 38.58
CA ARG A 27 12.36 2.55 38.34
C ARG A 27 11.66 3.61 37.50
N VAL A 28 11.97 4.89 37.72
CA VAL A 28 11.41 6.00 36.92
C VAL A 28 11.93 5.93 35.48
N ALA A 29 13.22 5.64 35.29
CA ALA A 29 13.77 5.46 33.95
C ALA A 29 13.14 4.28 33.18
N ALA A 30 12.90 3.16 33.87
CA ALA A 30 12.24 2.00 33.26
C ALA A 30 10.79 2.29 32.85
N VAL A 31 10.03 3.04 33.67
CA VAL A 31 8.66 3.44 33.35
C VAL A 31 8.61 4.44 32.18
N CYS A 32 9.56 5.39 32.11
CA CYS A 32 9.66 6.31 30.99
C CYS A 32 10.02 5.58 29.68
N CYS A 33 10.92 4.59 29.70
CA CYS A 33 11.24 3.80 28.53
C CYS A 33 10.04 2.96 28.05
N MET A 34 9.24 2.38 28.95
CA MET A 34 8.01 1.68 28.57
C MET A 34 6.96 2.60 27.96
N LEU A 35 6.79 3.81 28.49
CA LEU A 35 5.87 4.82 27.92
C LEU A 35 6.31 5.30 26.54
N LEU A 36 7.60 5.45 26.28
CA LEU A 36 8.13 5.84 24.96
C LEU A 36 7.97 4.73 23.91
N CYS A 37 8.02 3.46 24.31
CA CYS A 37 7.77 2.34 23.40
C CYS A 37 6.31 2.24 22.94
N ILE A 38 5.35 2.72 23.75
CA ILE A 38 3.93 2.71 23.42
C ILE A 38 3.58 3.80 22.39
N LEU A 39 4.29 4.93 22.41
CA LEU A 39 4.02 6.06 21.50
C LEU A 39 4.62 5.86 20.09
N GLY A 40 5.62 4.98 19.93
CA GLY A 40 6.23 4.69 18.63
C GLY A 40 5.46 3.68 17.77
N SER A 41 4.51 2.96 18.34
CA SER A 41 3.80 1.86 17.65
C SER A 41 2.55 2.29 16.87
N CYS A 42 2.07 3.54 17.04
CA CYS A 42 0.78 3.96 16.48
C CYS A 42 0.77 4.22 14.96
N LYS A 43 1.91 4.39 14.29
CA LYS A 43 1.90 4.69 12.85
C LYS A 43 1.77 3.46 11.95
N LYS A 44 2.13 2.26 12.44
CA LYS A 44 1.95 1.02 11.67
C LYS A 44 0.58 0.36 11.85
N LEU A 45 -0.11 0.67 12.95
CA LEU A 45 -1.42 0.08 13.23
C LEU A 45 -2.56 0.75 12.45
N ALA A 46 -2.40 2.02 12.07
CA ALA A 46 -3.43 2.76 11.33
C ALA A 46 -3.59 2.29 9.87
N LEU A 47 -2.56 1.65 9.27
CA LEU A 47 -2.66 1.09 7.91
C LEU A 47 -3.28 -0.32 7.88
N ALA A 48 -3.31 -1.02 9.02
CA ALA A 48 -3.82 -2.40 9.10
C ALA A 48 -5.32 -2.47 9.45
N THR A 49 -5.95 -1.35 9.80
CA THR A 49 -7.36 -1.26 10.18
C THR A 49 -8.19 -0.35 9.28
N ALA A 50 -7.72 -0.06 8.05
CA ALA A 50 -8.62 0.48 7.05
C ALA A 50 -9.75 -0.54 6.87
N SER A 51 -10.98 -0.17 7.22
CA SER A 51 -12.14 -1.05 7.04
C SER A 51 -12.25 -1.36 5.55
N GLN A 52 -12.76 -2.54 5.20
CA GLN A 52 -12.96 -2.89 3.80
C GLN A 52 -13.75 -1.81 3.06
N SER A 53 -14.69 -1.16 3.74
CA SER A 53 -15.43 -0.01 3.21
C SER A 53 -14.55 1.18 2.79
N ASP A 54 -13.46 1.44 3.49
CA ASP A 54 -12.56 2.56 3.14
C ASP A 54 -11.73 2.25 1.90
N ILE A 55 -11.32 0.99 1.72
CA ILE A 55 -10.63 0.54 0.51
C ILE A 55 -11.59 0.55 -0.68
N GLU A 56 -12.82 0.06 -0.51
CA GLU A 56 -13.87 0.10 -1.51
C GLU A 56 -14.18 1.52 -1.94
N LYS A 57 -14.36 2.42 -0.97
CA LYS A 57 -14.63 3.84 -1.21
C LYS A 57 -13.47 4.48 -1.97
N TYR A 58 -12.22 4.26 -1.53
CA TYR A 58 -11.05 4.78 -2.23
C TYR A 58 -10.99 4.32 -3.69
N PHE A 59 -11.24 3.03 -3.95
CA PHE A 59 -11.24 2.46 -5.29
C PHE A 59 -12.37 3.05 -6.14
N ALA A 60 -13.58 3.14 -5.58
CA ALA A 60 -14.73 3.72 -6.24
C ALA A 60 -14.52 5.20 -6.64
N GLU A 61 -13.93 6.00 -5.75
CA GLU A 61 -13.71 7.43 -5.99
C GLU A 61 -12.54 7.70 -6.95
N ASN A 62 -11.52 6.85 -6.95
CA ASN A 62 -10.26 7.13 -7.64
C ASN A 62 -10.02 6.30 -8.90
N VAL A 63 -10.69 5.17 -9.04
CA VAL A 63 -10.47 4.24 -10.17
C VAL A 63 -11.73 4.07 -11.02
N LEU A 64 -12.89 3.83 -10.39
CA LEU A 64 -14.11 3.57 -11.14
C LEU A 64 -14.63 4.83 -11.83
N ASN A 65 -15.13 4.65 -13.06
CA ASN A 65 -15.67 5.73 -13.90
C ASN A 65 -14.65 6.88 -14.14
N ARG A 66 -13.37 6.56 -14.13
CA ARG A 66 -12.28 7.48 -14.44
C ARG A 66 -11.60 7.02 -15.72
N THR A 67 -11.19 8.01 -16.52
CA THR A 67 -10.42 7.73 -17.72
C THR A 67 -8.95 7.58 -17.38
N PHE A 68 -8.35 6.49 -17.87
CA PHE A 68 -6.93 6.18 -17.74
C PHE A 68 -6.29 6.11 -19.12
N VAL A 69 -5.03 6.50 -19.19
CA VAL A 69 -4.14 6.28 -20.34
C VAL A 69 -2.96 5.42 -19.88
N VAL A 70 -2.35 4.68 -20.81
CA VAL A 70 -1.09 3.99 -20.51
C VAL A 70 0.03 5.03 -20.47
N ASP A 71 0.64 5.16 -19.30
CA ASP A 71 1.75 6.07 -19.03
C ASP A 71 3.10 5.38 -19.31
N PHE A 72 3.16 4.07 -19.04
CA PHE A 72 4.30 3.21 -19.36
C PHE A 72 3.85 1.76 -19.51
N ALA A 73 4.34 1.07 -20.55
CA ALA A 73 4.15 -0.36 -20.72
C ALA A 73 5.45 -0.99 -21.22
N SER A 74 5.86 -2.10 -20.59
CA SER A 74 7.02 -2.88 -20.99
C SER A 74 6.68 -4.37 -21.03
N ASN A 75 7.12 -5.06 -22.09
CA ASN A 75 6.98 -6.48 -22.27
C ASN A 75 8.35 -7.11 -22.54
N ASN A 76 8.79 -8.02 -21.69
CA ASN A 76 10.12 -8.66 -21.76
C ASN A 76 11.26 -7.62 -21.88
N GLY A 77 11.17 -6.51 -21.12
CA GLY A 77 12.16 -5.44 -21.13
C GLY A 77 12.07 -4.47 -22.32
N THR A 78 11.20 -4.75 -23.28
CA THR A 78 10.96 -3.85 -24.43
C THR A 78 9.87 -2.85 -24.09
N ASP A 79 10.14 -1.55 -24.24
CA ASP A 79 9.14 -0.49 -24.11
C ASP A 79 8.14 -0.56 -25.28
N ILE A 80 6.87 -0.73 -24.93
CA ILE A 80 5.75 -0.78 -25.88
C ILE A 80 4.74 0.36 -25.66
N THR A 81 5.11 1.37 -24.88
CA THR A 81 4.22 2.49 -24.50
C THR A 81 3.62 3.20 -25.72
N SER A 82 4.40 3.39 -26.78
CA SER A 82 3.96 4.06 -28.00
C SER A 82 2.77 3.39 -28.71
N GLN A 83 2.57 2.09 -28.49
CA GLN A 83 1.44 1.33 -29.06
C GLN A 83 0.09 1.78 -28.50
N TYR A 84 0.10 2.46 -27.35
CA TYR A 84 -1.10 2.94 -26.64
C TYR A 84 -1.37 4.42 -26.87
N THR A 85 -0.64 5.08 -27.77
CA THR A 85 -0.89 6.49 -28.10
C THR A 85 -2.32 6.65 -28.63
N GLY A 86 -3.08 7.58 -28.02
CA GLY A 86 -4.47 7.81 -28.35
C GLY A 86 -5.45 6.74 -27.85
N CYS A 87 -5.00 5.85 -26.97
CA CYS A 87 -5.87 4.92 -26.26
C CYS A 87 -6.31 5.48 -24.93
N ASP A 88 -7.55 5.25 -24.56
CA ASP A 88 -8.08 5.49 -23.23
C ASP A 88 -8.82 4.26 -22.68
N PHE A 89 -8.93 4.18 -21.37
CA PHE A 89 -9.52 3.03 -20.68
C PHE A 89 -10.39 3.50 -19.51
N VAL A 90 -11.55 2.84 -19.35
CA VAL A 90 -12.47 3.12 -18.25
C VAL A 90 -12.92 1.82 -17.62
N LEU A 91 -12.85 1.74 -16.29
CA LEU A 91 -13.42 0.67 -15.48
C LEU A 91 -14.74 1.17 -14.91
N THR A 92 -15.85 0.50 -15.22
CA THR A 92 -17.18 0.87 -14.76
C THR A 92 -17.72 -0.25 -13.88
N ASN A 93 -18.25 0.07 -12.71
CA ASN A 93 -18.97 -0.91 -11.91
C ASN A 93 -20.44 -1.02 -12.36
N THR A 94 -21.03 -2.19 -12.15
CA THR A 94 -22.45 -2.41 -12.37
C THR A 94 -23.21 -2.47 -11.04
N THR A 95 -23.06 -3.58 -10.34
CA THR A 95 -23.73 -3.84 -9.05
C THR A 95 -22.75 -4.15 -7.92
N SER A 96 -21.47 -4.24 -8.22
CA SER A 96 -20.42 -4.62 -7.28
C SER A 96 -19.22 -3.70 -7.42
N TYR A 97 -18.53 -3.42 -6.32
CA TYR A 97 -17.24 -2.71 -6.32
C TYR A 97 -16.05 -3.63 -6.68
N TYR A 98 -16.32 -4.93 -6.91
CA TYR A 98 -15.27 -5.93 -7.20
C TYR A 98 -15.23 -6.38 -8.65
N ASN A 99 -16.19 -5.99 -9.45
CA ASN A 99 -16.23 -6.32 -10.88
C ASN A 99 -17.11 -5.35 -11.67
N GLY A 100 -16.95 -5.39 -12.98
CA GLY A 100 -17.74 -4.57 -13.87
C GLY A 100 -17.28 -4.66 -15.30
N THR A 101 -17.72 -3.69 -16.09
CA THR A 101 -17.32 -3.55 -17.50
C THR A 101 -16.04 -2.72 -17.60
N MET A 102 -15.12 -3.15 -18.45
CA MET A 102 -13.99 -2.33 -18.90
C MET A 102 -14.19 -1.97 -20.36
N THR A 103 -13.93 -0.71 -20.69
CA THR A 103 -13.85 -0.24 -22.06
C THR A 103 -12.47 0.28 -22.36
N GLY A 104 -12.01 0.07 -23.59
CA GLY A 104 -10.79 0.70 -24.13
C GLY A 104 -11.12 1.30 -25.48
N THR A 105 -10.71 2.54 -25.74
CA THR A 105 -10.93 3.22 -27.02
C THR A 105 -9.60 3.37 -27.73
N LYS A 106 -9.59 3.09 -29.05
CA LYS A 106 -8.45 3.33 -29.92
C LYS A 106 -8.93 3.74 -31.32
N ASN A 107 -8.44 4.85 -31.83
CA ASN A 107 -8.78 5.35 -33.17
C ASN A 107 -10.31 5.45 -33.40
N GLY A 108 -11.07 5.86 -32.39
CA GLY A 108 -12.51 6.00 -32.44
C GLY A 108 -13.31 4.68 -32.33
N VAL A 109 -12.60 3.53 -32.21
CA VAL A 109 -13.25 2.23 -31.99
C VAL A 109 -13.22 1.94 -30.49
N THR A 110 -14.40 1.57 -29.95
CA THR A 110 -14.54 1.16 -28.53
C THR A 110 -14.53 -0.35 -28.44
N TYR A 111 -13.66 -0.85 -27.59
CA TYR A 111 -13.53 -2.26 -27.21
C TYR A 111 -14.09 -2.45 -25.81
N SER A 112 -14.80 -3.54 -25.61
CA SER A 112 -15.45 -3.84 -24.34
C SER A 112 -15.02 -5.18 -23.79
N GLY A 113 -15.10 -5.32 -22.49
CA GLY A 113 -14.83 -6.54 -21.77
C GLY A 113 -15.18 -6.40 -20.31
N THR A 114 -14.49 -7.11 -19.46
CA THR A 114 -14.73 -7.11 -18.02
C THR A 114 -13.46 -6.79 -17.24
N TRP A 115 -13.65 -6.28 -16.05
CA TRP A 115 -12.63 -6.24 -15.03
C TRP A 115 -13.15 -6.87 -13.74
N SER A 116 -12.24 -7.40 -12.92
CA SER A 116 -12.56 -7.84 -11.57
C SER A 116 -11.37 -7.66 -10.63
N THR A 117 -11.66 -7.63 -9.33
CA THR A 117 -10.65 -7.57 -8.27
C THR A 117 -11.03 -8.52 -7.13
N ASN A 118 -10.07 -8.91 -6.31
CA ASN A 118 -10.34 -9.60 -5.06
C ASN A 118 -10.73 -8.63 -3.93
N SER A 119 -11.17 -9.16 -2.81
CA SER A 119 -11.75 -8.36 -1.72
C SER A 119 -10.78 -7.37 -1.07
N ASP A 120 -9.47 -7.58 -1.17
CA ASP A 120 -8.42 -6.69 -0.66
C ASP A 120 -7.82 -5.76 -1.72
N TYR A 121 -8.35 -5.81 -2.94
CA TYR A 121 -7.85 -5.03 -4.08
C TYR A 121 -6.35 -5.20 -4.35
N SER A 122 -5.79 -6.38 -4.06
CA SER A 122 -4.40 -6.70 -4.39
C SER A 122 -4.24 -7.19 -5.83
N LYS A 123 -5.34 -7.71 -6.42
CA LYS A 123 -5.39 -8.27 -7.77
C LYS A 123 -6.37 -7.48 -8.64
N LEU A 124 -5.99 -7.20 -9.88
CA LEU A 124 -6.86 -6.68 -10.94
C LEU A 124 -6.82 -7.65 -12.11
N VAL A 125 -7.96 -8.15 -12.52
CA VAL A 125 -8.12 -8.95 -13.74
C VAL A 125 -8.69 -8.06 -14.83
N ILE A 126 -8.09 -8.06 -16.00
CA ILE A 126 -8.55 -7.33 -17.19
C ILE A 126 -8.83 -8.36 -18.28
N ASN A 127 -9.98 -8.26 -18.92
CA ASN A 127 -10.39 -9.14 -20.03
C ASN A 127 -11.21 -8.37 -21.07
N LEU A 128 -10.54 -7.70 -21.99
CA LEU A 128 -11.15 -7.06 -23.16
C LEU A 128 -11.38 -8.12 -24.24
N THR A 129 -12.56 -8.13 -24.86
CA THR A 129 -12.97 -9.24 -25.75
C THR A 129 -13.64 -8.79 -27.05
N THR A 130 -14.39 -7.69 -27.06
CA THR A 130 -15.25 -7.31 -28.21
C THR A 130 -15.14 -5.85 -28.59
N PRO A 131 -15.17 -5.51 -29.88
CA PRO A 131 -14.94 -6.39 -31.04
C PRO A 131 -13.57 -7.06 -30.97
N THR A 132 -13.17 -7.84 -31.97
CA THR A 132 -11.82 -8.47 -31.99
C THR A 132 -10.77 -7.45 -31.61
N ILE A 133 -10.11 -7.69 -30.47
CA ILE A 133 -9.18 -6.72 -29.88
C ILE A 133 -7.87 -6.66 -30.67
N PRO A 134 -7.23 -5.49 -30.74
CA PRO A 134 -5.91 -5.35 -31.36
C PRO A 134 -4.83 -6.00 -30.48
N THR A 135 -3.71 -6.35 -31.09
CA THR A 135 -2.64 -7.12 -30.45
C THR A 135 -2.14 -6.46 -29.15
N GLU A 136 -2.03 -5.15 -29.11
CA GLU A 136 -1.60 -4.41 -27.93
C GLU A 136 -2.59 -4.52 -26.76
N PHE A 137 -3.89 -4.71 -27.02
CA PHE A 137 -4.88 -4.91 -25.95
C PHE A 137 -4.80 -6.33 -25.38
N ILE A 138 -4.24 -7.31 -26.13
CA ILE A 138 -3.96 -8.65 -25.61
C ILE A 138 -2.95 -8.58 -24.46
N PHE A 139 -1.97 -7.67 -24.54
CA PHE A 139 -1.01 -7.46 -23.44
C PHE A 139 -1.69 -7.02 -22.14
N LEU A 140 -2.76 -6.22 -22.23
CA LEU A 140 -3.51 -5.74 -21.06
C LEU A 140 -4.31 -6.85 -20.39
N ASN A 141 -4.77 -7.85 -21.17
CA ASN A 141 -5.55 -8.96 -20.66
C ASN A 141 -4.71 -9.84 -19.76
N GLY A 142 -5.23 -10.13 -18.58
CA GLY A 142 -4.56 -10.98 -17.61
C GLY A 142 -4.75 -10.52 -16.17
N ASP A 143 -3.99 -11.16 -15.33
CA ASP A 143 -4.01 -10.94 -13.88
C ASP A 143 -2.86 -10.01 -13.49
N TRP A 144 -3.20 -8.89 -12.90
CA TRP A 144 -2.27 -7.85 -12.46
C TRP A 144 -2.29 -7.71 -10.94
N LYS A 145 -1.14 -7.45 -10.32
CA LYS A 145 -1.04 -6.99 -8.92
C LYS A 145 -0.72 -5.52 -8.90
N PHE A 146 -1.33 -4.80 -8.00
CA PHE A 146 -0.95 -3.42 -7.74
C PHE A 146 0.39 -3.38 -6.99
N THR A 147 1.41 -2.81 -7.60
CA THR A 147 2.69 -2.51 -6.94
C THR A 147 2.66 -1.13 -6.30
N LYS A 148 1.79 -0.23 -6.83
CA LYS A 148 1.47 1.06 -6.25
C LYS A 148 0.04 1.44 -6.62
N LYS A 149 -0.74 1.87 -5.62
CA LYS A 149 -2.16 2.28 -5.78
C LYS A 149 -2.37 3.79 -5.76
N ASP A 150 -1.29 4.58 -5.65
CA ASP A 150 -1.40 6.03 -5.52
C ASP A 150 -1.76 6.66 -6.86
N VAL A 151 -2.92 7.35 -6.90
CA VAL A 151 -3.27 8.18 -8.02
C VAL A 151 -2.32 9.40 -8.10
N PRO A 152 -2.04 9.92 -9.29
CA PRO A 152 -2.74 9.63 -10.55
C PRO A 152 -2.24 8.40 -11.31
N VAL A 153 -1.21 7.68 -10.84
CA VAL A 153 -0.60 6.57 -11.58
C VAL A 153 -0.75 5.25 -10.82
N LEU A 154 -1.54 4.33 -11.38
CA LEU A 154 -1.61 2.94 -10.95
C LEU A 154 -0.42 2.18 -11.54
N LYS A 155 0.39 1.56 -10.69
CA LYS A 155 1.52 0.73 -11.13
C LYS A 155 1.19 -0.73 -10.95
N LEU A 156 1.30 -1.49 -12.04
CA LEU A 156 0.87 -2.87 -12.15
C LEU A 156 2.03 -3.76 -12.61
N ALA A 157 2.08 -4.98 -12.06
CA ALA A 157 2.94 -6.08 -12.50
C ALA A 157 2.10 -7.36 -12.57
N PRO A 158 2.52 -8.42 -13.28
CA PRO A 158 1.77 -9.68 -13.33
C PRO A 158 1.51 -10.25 -11.93
N TYR A 159 0.27 -10.74 -11.72
CA TYR A 159 -0.12 -11.37 -10.46
C TYR A 159 0.34 -12.82 -10.46
N ALA A 160 1.01 -13.25 -9.38
CA ALA A 160 1.50 -14.64 -9.20
C ALA A 160 2.32 -15.18 -10.40
N SER A 161 2.98 -14.31 -11.16
CA SER A 161 3.81 -14.65 -12.32
C SER A 161 5.13 -13.88 -12.23
N SER A 162 6.18 -14.49 -12.78
CA SER A 162 7.51 -13.88 -12.96
C SER A 162 7.71 -13.28 -14.35
N GLU A 163 6.65 -13.20 -15.17
CA GLU A 163 6.75 -12.55 -16.47
C GLU A 163 7.25 -11.12 -16.32
N PRO A 164 8.26 -10.70 -17.10
CA PRO A 164 8.80 -9.35 -16.99
C PRO A 164 7.92 -8.33 -17.73
N LYS A 165 6.70 -8.15 -17.23
CA LYS A 165 5.73 -7.17 -17.72
C LYS A 165 5.58 -6.04 -16.72
N ILE A 166 5.43 -4.80 -17.21
CA ILE A 166 5.15 -3.62 -16.41
C ILE A 166 4.04 -2.84 -17.12
N LEU A 167 3.07 -2.37 -16.34
CA LEU A 167 1.99 -1.52 -16.85
C LEU A 167 1.73 -0.39 -15.86
N TYR A 168 1.87 0.85 -16.30
CA TYR A 168 1.48 2.03 -15.55
C TYR A 168 0.32 2.71 -16.25
N MET A 169 -0.74 2.96 -15.51
CA MET A 169 -1.94 3.63 -16.03
C MET A 169 -2.13 4.93 -15.25
N ARG A 170 -2.10 6.04 -15.97
CA ARG A 170 -2.28 7.38 -15.40
C ARG A 170 -3.72 7.84 -15.61
N ARG A 171 -4.35 8.31 -14.53
CA ARG A 171 -5.66 8.95 -14.58
C ARG A 171 -5.56 10.34 -15.21
N LEU A 172 -6.51 10.65 -16.08
CA LEU A 172 -6.70 11.98 -16.69
C LEU A 172 -7.46 12.94 -15.75
#